data_94205dc545f4d369011a46a253127170
#
_entry.id   94205dc545f4d369011a46a253127170
#
_cell.length_a   1.000
_cell.length_b   1.000
_cell.length_c   1.000
_cell.angle_alpha   90.00
_cell.angle_beta   90.00
_cell.angle_gamma   90.00
#
_symmetry.space_group_name_H-M   'P 1'
#
loop_
_entity.id
_entity.type
_entity.pdbx_description
1 polymer ?
#
loop_
_entity_poly.entity_id
_entity_poly.type
_entity_poly.pdbx_seq_one_letter_code
_entity_poly.pdbx_strand_id
1 'polypeptide(L)'
;LSLHDALPILALVAVLGGWLFYVNSDFFVKEEFAEVVATRNMLYQLPDSSEVWMYPNSSIRFAKNFNKDRRVWLEGSSMFHVRKQHGNTFKVYIDKAFIEVKGTRFLVDKKEAGNNEITLFNGCVEFNVEATGKQIVMKPMEKIFYNSVNAEIGIRKIENIEWQDGKFKFDAMPLNRLISIINQMYHANIVYEGKDETSPFSGTIRQEEVLDDIILKICFLMNLKEERVGNTIIIRN
;
A
#
# COMPACT_ATOMS: atom_id res chain seq x y z
N LEU A 1 -44.22 -34.62 36.91
CA LEU A 1 -43.48 -33.38 37.24
C LEU A 1 -44.53 -32.34 37.62
N SER A 2 -44.49 -31.87 38.86
CA SER A 2 -45.39 -30.80 39.34
C SER A 2 -45.04 -29.49 38.63
N LEU A 3 -46.04 -28.66 38.35
CA LEU A 3 -45.83 -27.34 37.76
C LEU A 3 -44.85 -26.47 38.57
N HIS A 4 -44.75 -26.73 39.86
CA HIS A 4 -43.85 -26.06 40.79
C HIS A 4 -42.38 -26.43 40.60
N ASP A 5 -42.08 -27.64 40.10
CA ASP A 5 -40.70 -28.10 39.88
C ASP A 5 -40.17 -27.62 38.50
N ALA A 6 -41.06 -27.27 37.57
CA ALA A 6 -40.67 -26.77 36.23
C ALA A 6 -40.38 -25.27 36.19
N LEU A 7 -40.95 -24.45 37.09
CA LEU A 7 -40.78 -23.01 37.12
C LEU A 7 -39.34 -22.56 37.27
N PRO A 8 -38.52 -23.10 38.26
CA PRO A 8 -37.13 -22.67 38.41
C PRO A 8 -36.25 -23.09 37.22
N ILE A 9 -36.57 -24.21 36.55
CA ILE A 9 -35.82 -24.66 35.38
C ILE A 9 -36.10 -23.74 34.18
N LEU A 10 -37.37 -23.37 33.98
CA LEU A 10 -37.76 -22.41 32.92
C LEU A 10 -37.14 -21.02 33.11
N ALA A 11 -37.10 -20.56 34.38
CA ALA A 11 -36.44 -19.27 34.70
C ALA A 11 -34.94 -19.32 34.41
N LEU A 12 -34.26 -20.42 34.74
CA LEU A 12 -32.82 -20.60 34.50
C LEU A 12 -32.51 -20.67 32.98
N VAL A 13 -33.35 -21.35 32.20
CA VAL A 13 -33.25 -21.42 30.73
C VAL A 13 -33.48 -20.06 30.09
N ALA A 14 -34.43 -19.27 30.60
CA ALA A 14 -34.70 -17.91 30.11
C ALA A 14 -33.54 -16.95 30.42
N VAL A 15 -32.95 -17.04 31.61
CA VAL A 15 -31.78 -16.23 32.01
C VAL A 15 -30.56 -16.63 31.19
N LEU A 16 -30.28 -17.93 31.03
CA LEU A 16 -29.18 -18.44 30.20
C LEU A 16 -29.38 -18.07 28.72
N GLY A 17 -30.58 -18.21 28.19
CA GLY A 17 -30.93 -17.82 26.82
C GLY A 17 -30.80 -16.32 26.58
N GLY A 18 -31.27 -15.51 27.52
CA GLY A 18 -31.10 -14.04 27.51
C GLY A 18 -29.64 -13.62 27.61
N TRP A 19 -28.87 -14.28 28.46
CA TRP A 19 -27.43 -14.02 28.60
C TRP A 19 -26.66 -14.44 27.32
N LEU A 20 -26.94 -15.60 26.75
CA LEU A 20 -26.38 -16.04 25.48
C LEU A 20 -26.78 -15.11 24.31
N PHE A 21 -28.02 -14.65 24.30
CA PHE A 21 -28.49 -13.67 23.31
C PHE A 21 -27.77 -12.33 23.49
N TYR A 22 -27.59 -11.85 24.73
CA TYR A 22 -26.87 -10.61 25.02
C TYR A 22 -25.39 -10.71 24.65
N VAL A 23 -24.71 -11.83 24.98
CA VAL A 23 -23.31 -12.07 24.61
C VAL A 23 -23.13 -12.22 23.11
N ASN A 24 -24.12 -12.80 22.41
CA ASN A 24 -24.11 -12.91 20.94
C ASN A 24 -24.70 -11.69 20.21
N SER A 25 -25.33 -10.75 20.91
CA SER A 25 -25.88 -9.53 20.26
C SER A 25 -24.78 -8.63 19.65
N ASP A 26 -23.56 -8.69 20.18
CA ASP A 26 -22.39 -8.04 19.59
C ASP A 26 -21.99 -8.66 18.21
N PHE A 27 -22.53 -9.86 17.86
CA PHE A 27 -22.29 -10.51 16.57
C PHE A 27 -23.06 -9.84 15.43
N PHE A 28 -24.03 -8.98 15.72
CA PHE A 28 -24.83 -8.24 14.73
C PHE A 28 -24.44 -6.76 14.62
N VAL A 29 -23.26 -6.37 15.11
CA VAL A 29 -22.75 -5.03 14.83
C VAL A 29 -22.52 -4.95 13.32
N LYS A 30 -23.43 -4.31 12.61
CA LYS A 30 -23.31 -4.07 11.16
C LYS A 30 -22.05 -3.23 10.96
N GLU A 31 -21.02 -3.83 10.37
CA GLU A 31 -19.82 -3.09 10.01
C GLU A 31 -20.21 -1.93 9.10
N GLU A 32 -20.00 -0.71 9.55
CA GLU A 32 -20.19 0.47 8.72
C GLU A 32 -18.90 0.77 7.98
N PHE A 33 -19.02 0.92 6.67
CA PHE A 33 -17.91 1.25 5.80
C PHE A 33 -17.96 2.71 5.37
N ALA A 34 -16.80 3.31 5.21
CA ALA A 34 -16.60 4.54 4.47
C ALA A 34 -16.05 4.18 3.09
N GLU A 35 -16.46 4.93 2.08
CA GLU A 35 -15.97 4.80 0.71
C GLU A 35 -15.49 6.16 0.21
N VAL A 36 -14.36 6.17 -0.47
CA VAL A 36 -13.75 7.34 -1.09
C VAL A 36 -13.44 7.03 -2.53
N VAL A 37 -13.93 7.86 -3.45
CA VAL A 37 -13.75 7.72 -4.89
C VAL A 37 -12.91 8.87 -5.42
N ALA A 38 -11.86 8.56 -6.16
CA ALA A 38 -10.98 9.52 -6.78
C ALA A 38 -11.33 9.75 -8.26
N THR A 39 -11.78 10.95 -8.60
CA THR A 39 -11.99 11.37 -10.01
C THR A 39 -10.74 12.00 -10.62
N ARG A 40 -9.77 12.35 -9.80
CA ARG A 40 -8.46 12.92 -10.15
C ARG A 40 -7.42 12.41 -9.15
N ASN A 41 -6.14 12.67 -9.40
CA ASN A 41 -5.11 12.39 -8.40
C ASN A 41 -5.44 13.12 -7.09
N MET A 42 -5.51 12.37 -6.00
CA MET A 42 -5.76 12.93 -4.68
C MET A 42 -5.04 12.17 -3.58
N LEU A 43 -4.64 12.89 -2.55
CA LEU A 43 -4.16 12.33 -1.31
C LEU A 43 -5.32 12.16 -0.34
N TYR A 44 -5.50 10.97 0.20
CA TYR A 44 -6.44 10.68 1.27
C TYR A 44 -5.70 10.15 2.50
N GLN A 45 -5.99 10.74 3.66
CA GLN A 45 -5.44 10.27 4.93
C GLN A 45 -6.46 9.39 5.64
N LEU A 46 -6.07 8.14 5.88
CA LEU A 46 -6.86 7.16 6.64
C LEU A 46 -6.90 7.52 8.14
N PRO A 47 -7.86 6.98 8.92
CA PRO A 47 -7.98 7.28 10.36
C PRO A 47 -6.76 6.94 11.21
N ASP A 48 -5.91 6.01 10.75
CA ASP A 48 -4.65 5.62 11.40
C ASP A 48 -3.45 6.50 11.00
N SER A 49 -3.71 7.58 10.28
CA SER A 49 -2.72 8.48 9.68
C SER A 49 -1.87 7.84 8.57
N SER A 50 -2.25 6.69 8.05
CA SER A 50 -1.70 6.17 6.80
C SER A 50 -2.20 7.01 5.62
N GLU A 51 -1.36 7.17 4.61
CA GLU A 51 -1.64 8.01 3.44
C GLU A 51 -1.87 7.14 2.22
N VAL A 52 -2.88 7.49 1.42
CA VAL A 52 -3.22 6.83 0.17
C VAL A 52 -3.26 7.88 -0.94
N TRP A 53 -2.31 7.83 -1.86
CA TRP A 53 -2.35 8.61 -3.09
C TRP A 53 -3.15 7.83 -4.12
N MET A 54 -4.36 8.29 -4.32
CA MET A 54 -5.33 7.68 -5.21
C MET A 54 -5.20 8.25 -6.62
N TYR A 55 -5.11 7.37 -7.61
CA TYR A 55 -5.13 7.77 -9.02
C TYR A 55 -6.57 7.91 -9.53
N PRO A 56 -6.79 8.59 -10.67
CA PRO A 56 -8.12 8.75 -11.24
C PRO A 56 -8.81 7.40 -11.47
N ASN A 57 -10.12 7.35 -11.21
CA ASN A 57 -10.96 6.15 -11.31
C ASN A 57 -10.59 5.04 -10.32
N SER A 58 -9.93 5.38 -9.21
CA SER A 58 -9.74 4.47 -8.10
C SER A 58 -10.74 4.75 -6.97
N SER A 59 -11.06 3.72 -6.19
CA SER A 59 -11.81 3.86 -4.95
C SER A 59 -11.23 2.99 -3.86
N ILE A 60 -11.38 3.45 -2.62
CA ILE A 60 -11.06 2.70 -1.42
C ILE A 60 -12.29 2.61 -0.53
N ARG A 61 -12.50 1.43 0.03
CA ARG A 61 -13.52 1.18 1.06
C ARG A 61 -12.84 0.65 2.30
N PHE A 62 -13.22 1.13 3.47
CA PHE A 62 -12.65 0.71 4.74
C PHE A 62 -13.68 0.80 5.88
N ALA A 63 -13.50 0.01 6.94
CA ALA A 63 -14.39 0.03 8.09
C ALA A 63 -14.28 1.36 8.86
N LYS A 64 -15.40 1.93 9.32
CA LYS A 64 -15.36 3.17 10.14
C LYS A 64 -14.57 2.98 11.44
N ASN A 65 -14.56 1.76 12.00
CA ASN A 65 -13.75 1.41 13.17
C ASN A 65 -12.33 0.96 12.79
N PHE A 66 -11.70 1.73 11.91
CA PHE A 66 -10.43 1.40 11.25
C PHE A 66 -9.26 1.11 12.22
N ASN A 67 -9.21 1.80 13.36
CA ASN A 67 -8.11 1.59 14.32
C ASN A 67 -8.06 0.18 14.93
N LYS A 68 -9.18 -0.53 14.97
CA LYS A 68 -9.24 -1.93 15.41
C LYS A 68 -9.05 -2.91 14.27
N ASP A 69 -9.41 -2.51 13.05
CA ASP A 69 -9.40 -3.34 11.87
C ASP A 69 -8.94 -2.53 10.66
N ARG A 70 -7.64 -2.58 10.40
CA ARG A 70 -6.95 -1.83 9.36
C ARG A 70 -7.08 -2.50 7.99
N ARG A 71 -8.34 -2.78 7.57
CA ARG A 71 -8.66 -3.37 6.27
C ARG A 71 -9.13 -2.31 5.27
N VAL A 72 -8.56 -2.34 4.09
CA VAL A 72 -8.92 -1.50 2.94
C VAL A 72 -9.22 -2.40 1.75
N TRP A 73 -10.31 -2.15 1.07
CA TRP A 73 -10.62 -2.74 -0.24
C TRP A 73 -10.34 -1.70 -1.30
N LEU A 74 -9.46 -2.02 -2.23
CA LEU A 74 -9.01 -1.13 -3.30
C LEU A 74 -9.61 -1.57 -4.64
N GLU A 75 -10.20 -0.61 -5.34
CA GLU A 75 -10.48 -0.69 -6.76
C GLU A 75 -9.62 0.34 -7.50
N GLY A 76 -9.04 -0.06 -8.64
CA GLY A 76 -8.13 0.81 -9.40
C GLY A 76 -6.71 0.85 -8.84
N SER A 77 -6.00 1.94 -9.10
CA SER A 77 -4.57 2.09 -8.77
C SER A 77 -4.38 3.11 -7.65
N SER A 78 -3.53 2.78 -6.68
CA SER A 78 -3.20 3.68 -5.58
C SER A 78 -1.84 3.35 -4.97
N MET A 79 -1.16 4.38 -4.50
CA MET A 79 0.05 4.23 -3.71
C MET A 79 -0.24 4.38 -2.22
N PHE A 80 0.26 3.48 -1.42
CA PHE A 80 0.07 3.44 0.02
C PHE A 80 1.37 3.79 0.75
N HIS A 81 1.26 4.66 1.73
CA HIS A 81 2.27 4.88 2.75
C HIS A 81 1.68 4.54 4.12
N VAL A 82 1.82 3.29 4.50
CA VAL A 82 1.22 2.76 5.72
C VAL A 82 2.09 3.11 6.92
N ARG A 83 1.48 3.76 7.91
CA ARG A 83 2.13 4.05 9.20
C ARG A 83 2.30 2.77 10.02
N LYS A 84 3.50 2.61 10.57
CA LYS A 84 3.80 1.50 11.47
C LYS A 84 3.03 1.66 12.78
N GLN A 85 2.24 0.64 13.12
CA GLN A 85 1.59 0.52 14.42
C GLN A 85 2.00 -0.81 15.05
N HIS A 86 2.47 -0.77 16.30
CA HIS A 86 2.95 -1.97 16.97
C HIS A 86 1.79 -2.93 17.22
N GLY A 87 1.93 -4.17 16.74
CA GLY A 87 0.97 -5.25 16.94
C GLY A 87 -0.16 -5.34 15.91
N ASN A 88 -0.42 -4.30 15.11
CA ASN A 88 -1.53 -4.29 14.16
C ASN A 88 -1.04 -4.32 12.71
N THR A 89 -1.46 -5.34 11.96
CA THR A 89 -1.25 -5.41 10.52
C THR A 89 -2.24 -4.52 9.79
N PHE A 90 -1.86 -4.11 8.58
CA PHE A 90 -2.70 -3.38 7.64
C PHE A 90 -2.91 -4.26 6.41
N LYS A 91 -4.15 -4.41 5.96
CA LYS A 91 -4.48 -5.27 4.81
C LYS A 91 -5.13 -4.47 3.69
N VAL A 92 -4.64 -4.67 2.47
CA VAL A 92 -5.26 -4.14 1.26
C VAL A 92 -5.77 -5.31 0.43
N TYR A 93 -7.08 -5.37 0.26
CA TYR A 93 -7.75 -6.36 -0.58
C TYR A 93 -7.84 -5.85 -2.01
N ILE A 94 -7.44 -6.68 -2.95
CA ILE A 94 -7.48 -6.45 -4.40
C ILE A 94 -8.00 -7.71 -5.09
N ASP A 95 -9.11 -7.61 -5.78
CA ASP A 95 -9.73 -8.77 -6.45
C ASP A 95 -9.82 -10.00 -5.52
N LYS A 96 -9.08 -11.09 -5.82
CA LYS A 96 -9.04 -12.37 -5.08
C LYS A 96 -7.74 -12.55 -4.28
N ALA A 97 -7.11 -11.45 -3.90
CA ALA A 97 -5.86 -11.44 -3.16
C ALA A 97 -5.86 -10.33 -2.12
N PHE A 98 -4.94 -10.40 -1.17
CA PHE A 98 -4.69 -9.31 -0.25
C PHE A 98 -3.19 -9.12 0.01
N ILE A 99 -2.84 -7.88 0.31
CA ILE A 99 -1.52 -7.42 0.67
C ILE A 99 -1.52 -7.15 2.16
N GLU A 100 -0.64 -7.80 2.92
CA GLU A 100 -0.49 -7.58 4.35
C GLU A 100 0.83 -6.87 4.65
N VAL A 101 0.77 -5.78 5.44
CA VAL A 101 1.92 -4.94 5.76
C VAL A 101 1.87 -4.45 7.21
N LYS A 102 3.01 -3.96 7.74
CA LYS A 102 3.13 -3.40 9.10
C LYS A 102 3.58 -1.94 9.14
N GLY A 103 4.15 -1.46 8.06
CA GLY A 103 4.68 -0.10 7.93
C GLY A 103 5.50 -0.05 6.65
N THR A 104 4.86 0.31 5.54
CA THR A 104 5.34 -0.05 4.21
C THR A 104 4.90 1.01 3.21
N ARG A 105 5.75 1.29 2.23
CA ARG A 105 5.42 2.12 1.08
C ARG A 105 5.39 1.25 -0.18
N PHE A 106 4.22 1.14 -0.81
CA PHE A 106 4.02 0.30 -1.98
C PHE A 106 2.94 0.86 -2.91
N LEU A 107 3.07 0.54 -4.19
CA LEU A 107 2.11 0.89 -5.24
C LEU A 107 1.33 -0.36 -5.63
N VAL A 108 0.03 -0.23 -5.76
CA VAL A 108 -0.83 -1.17 -6.48
C VAL A 108 -1.27 -0.49 -7.77
N ASP A 109 -0.95 -1.09 -8.89
CA ASP A 109 -1.27 -0.58 -10.21
C ASP A 109 -2.13 -1.62 -10.96
N LYS A 110 -3.44 -1.36 -10.99
CA LYS A 110 -4.42 -2.21 -11.66
C LYS A 110 -4.36 -1.96 -13.16
N LYS A 111 -4.10 -3.03 -13.91
CA LYS A 111 -4.08 -3.04 -15.36
C LYS A 111 -5.35 -3.71 -15.90
N GLU A 112 -5.51 -3.69 -17.20
CA GLU A 112 -6.61 -4.37 -17.87
C GLU A 112 -6.55 -5.90 -17.74
N ALA A 113 -7.68 -6.57 -18.00
CA ALA A 113 -7.82 -8.03 -18.03
C ALA A 113 -7.40 -8.73 -16.71
N GLY A 114 -7.65 -8.10 -15.56
CA GLY A 114 -7.37 -8.69 -14.25
C GLY A 114 -5.90 -8.69 -13.84
N ASN A 115 -5.03 -8.01 -14.60
CA ASN A 115 -3.62 -7.88 -14.26
C ASN A 115 -3.43 -6.80 -13.17
N ASN A 116 -2.66 -7.13 -12.16
CA ASN A 116 -2.27 -6.22 -11.09
C ASN A 116 -0.75 -6.24 -10.96
N GLU A 117 -0.15 -5.07 -10.80
CA GLU A 117 1.26 -4.92 -10.48
C GLU A 117 1.39 -4.33 -9.08
N ILE A 118 2.13 -4.99 -8.22
CA ILE A 118 2.43 -4.51 -6.87
C ILE A 118 3.92 -4.21 -6.80
N THR A 119 4.29 -2.95 -6.58
CA THR A 119 5.68 -2.51 -6.43
C THR A 119 5.96 -2.15 -4.99
N LEU A 120 6.96 -2.79 -4.39
CA LEU A 120 7.40 -2.48 -3.04
C LEU A 120 8.59 -1.52 -3.06
N PHE A 121 8.42 -0.34 -2.46
CA PHE A 121 9.49 0.66 -2.33
C PHE A 121 10.21 0.56 -0.98
N ASN A 122 9.47 0.37 0.11
CA ASN A 122 10.01 0.39 1.46
C ASN A 122 9.22 -0.52 2.38
N GLY A 123 9.89 -1.22 3.28
CA GLY A 123 9.28 -2.12 4.25
C GLY A 123 9.22 -3.58 3.77
N CYS A 124 8.14 -4.26 4.10
CA CYS A 124 7.88 -5.64 3.74
C CYS A 124 6.41 -5.80 3.34
N VAL A 125 6.16 -6.51 2.26
CA VAL A 125 4.83 -6.91 1.80
C VAL A 125 4.74 -8.42 1.87
N GLU A 126 3.65 -8.91 2.44
CA GLU A 126 3.21 -10.28 2.33
C GLU A 126 1.99 -10.31 1.41
N PHE A 127 2.17 -10.87 0.22
CA PHE A 127 1.11 -10.99 -0.78
C PHE A 127 0.47 -12.36 -0.70
N ASN A 128 -0.84 -12.39 -0.52
CA ASN A 128 -1.61 -13.61 -0.30
C ASN A 128 -2.71 -13.76 -1.36
N VAL A 129 -2.79 -14.93 -2.02
CA VAL A 129 -3.86 -15.26 -2.97
C VAL A 129 -4.86 -16.18 -2.31
N GLU A 130 -6.09 -15.71 -2.16
CA GLU A 130 -7.14 -16.43 -1.43
C GLU A 130 -7.49 -17.77 -2.07
N ALA A 131 -7.60 -17.81 -3.41
CA ALA A 131 -8.01 -19.01 -4.14
C ALA A 131 -7.03 -20.18 -4.04
N THR A 132 -5.73 -19.90 -3.86
CA THR A 132 -4.67 -20.93 -3.88
C THR A 132 -3.96 -21.08 -2.54
N GLY A 133 -4.19 -20.17 -1.60
CA GLY A 133 -3.44 -20.08 -0.34
C GLY A 133 -1.95 -19.73 -0.54
N LYS A 134 -1.56 -19.33 -1.76
CA LYS A 134 -0.16 -18.99 -2.08
C LYS A 134 0.21 -17.67 -1.43
N GLN A 135 1.36 -17.67 -0.78
CA GLN A 135 1.92 -16.53 -0.06
C GLN A 135 3.30 -16.19 -0.61
N ILE A 136 3.57 -14.91 -0.84
CA ILE A 136 4.85 -14.40 -1.32
C ILE A 136 5.26 -13.21 -0.46
N VAL A 137 6.48 -13.28 0.09
CA VAL A 137 7.09 -12.15 0.82
C VAL A 137 7.99 -11.38 -0.13
N MET A 138 7.71 -10.08 -0.29
CA MET A 138 8.49 -9.18 -1.14
C MET A 138 9.57 -8.45 -0.34
N LYS A 139 10.68 -8.20 -1.00
CA LYS A 139 11.73 -7.28 -0.57
C LYS A 139 11.59 -5.93 -1.29
N PRO A 140 12.11 -4.84 -0.72
CA PRO A 140 12.15 -3.55 -1.41
C PRO A 140 12.77 -3.67 -2.81
N MET A 141 12.22 -2.89 -3.74
CA MET A 141 12.55 -2.90 -5.18
C MET A 141 12.22 -4.22 -5.90
N GLU A 142 11.26 -4.96 -5.37
CA GLU A 142 10.62 -6.05 -6.09
C GLU A 142 9.24 -5.63 -6.58
N LYS A 143 8.81 -6.26 -7.68
CA LYS A 143 7.49 -6.10 -8.29
C LYS A 143 6.83 -7.47 -8.44
N ILE A 144 5.61 -7.62 -7.94
CA ILE A 144 4.73 -8.75 -8.23
C ILE A 144 3.85 -8.39 -9.43
N PHE A 145 3.67 -9.36 -10.32
CA PHE A 145 2.67 -9.39 -11.38
C PHE A 145 1.65 -10.46 -11.00
N TYR A 146 0.42 -10.07 -10.78
CA TYR A 146 -0.67 -10.96 -10.39
C TYR A 146 -1.84 -10.84 -11.37
N ASN A 147 -2.25 -11.97 -11.94
CA ASN A 147 -3.47 -12.04 -12.74
C ASN A 147 -4.59 -12.69 -11.93
N SER A 148 -5.65 -11.92 -11.64
CA SER A 148 -6.78 -12.36 -10.81
C SER A 148 -7.72 -13.35 -11.49
N VAL A 149 -7.61 -13.53 -12.83
CA VAL A 149 -8.45 -14.44 -13.61
C VAL A 149 -7.95 -15.88 -13.48
N ASN A 150 -6.64 -16.08 -13.66
CA ASN A 150 -6.01 -17.42 -13.65
C ASN A 150 -5.11 -17.68 -12.43
N ALA A 151 -5.03 -16.69 -11.50
CA ALA A 151 -4.20 -16.73 -10.29
C ALA A 151 -2.68 -16.90 -10.56
N GLU A 152 -2.23 -16.54 -11.76
CA GLU A 152 -0.79 -16.53 -12.07
C GLU A 152 -0.08 -15.41 -11.33
N ILE A 153 1.11 -15.73 -10.80
CA ILE A 153 1.96 -14.79 -10.09
C ILE A 153 3.37 -14.89 -10.60
N GLY A 154 3.95 -13.75 -10.94
CA GLY A 154 5.37 -13.57 -11.21
C GLY A 154 5.97 -12.55 -10.26
N ILE A 155 7.24 -12.73 -9.88
CA ILE A 155 8.00 -11.74 -9.13
C ILE A 155 9.27 -11.39 -9.90
N ARG A 156 9.61 -10.10 -9.95
CA ARG A 156 10.84 -9.61 -10.58
C ARG A 156 11.46 -8.52 -9.71
N LYS A 157 12.78 -8.45 -9.74
CA LYS A 157 13.51 -7.28 -9.19
C LYS A 157 13.46 -6.14 -10.21
N ILE A 158 13.45 -4.92 -9.70
CA ILE A 158 13.68 -3.73 -10.53
C ILE A 158 15.18 -3.73 -10.86
N GLU A 159 15.49 -3.71 -12.16
CA GLU A 159 16.88 -3.73 -12.64
C GLU A 159 17.65 -2.46 -12.24
N ASN A 160 18.97 -2.57 -12.13
CA ASN A 160 19.90 -1.48 -11.80
C ASN A 160 19.70 -0.88 -10.39
N ILE A 161 18.97 -1.57 -9.51
CA ILE A 161 18.83 -1.22 -8.11
C ILE A 161 19.10 -2.45 -7.24
N GLU A 162 19.98 -2.29 -6.27
CA GLU A 162 20.19 -3.24 -5.20
C GLU A 162 19.76 -2.62 -3.87
N TRP A 163 18.95 -3.35 -3.09
CA TRP A 163 18.61 -2.92 -1.73
C TRP A 163 19.40 -3.75 -0.72
N GLN A 164 20.15 -3.05 0.13
CA GLN A 164 20.91 -3.66 1.21
C GLN A 164 20.96 -2.72 2.42
N ASP A 165 20.64 -3.23 3.60
CA ASP A 165 20.80 -2.56 4.89
C ASP A 165 20.22 -1.11 4.93
N GLY A 166 18.99 -0.97 4.42
CA GLY A 166 18.30 0.33 4.38
C GLY A 166 18.82 1.31 3.34
N LYS A 167 19.57 0.83 2.35
CA LYS A 167 20.12 1.65 1.26
C LYS A 167 19.73 1.07 -0.09
N PHE A 168 19.39 1.96 -1.02
CA PHE A 168 19.21 1.67 -2.43
C PHE A 168 20.48 2.04 -3.17
N LYS A 169 21.17 1.06 -3.70
CA LYS A 169 22.35 1.27 -4.55
C LYS A 169 21.90 1.20 -5.99
N PHE A 170 22.10 2.28 -6.71
CA PHE A 170 21.83 2.40 -8.14
C PHE A 170 23.14 2.16 -8.91
N ASP A 171 23.07 1.35 -9.94
CA ASP A 171 24.20 1.04 -10.80
C ASP A 171 23.82 1.28 -12.26
N ALA A 172 24.41 2.32 -12.86
CA ALA A 172 24.15 2.76 -14.22
C ALA A 172 22.66 2.87 -14.56
N MET A 173 21.84 3.38 -13.60
CA MET A 173 20.41 3.59 -13.81
C MET A 173 20.17 4.73 -14.77
N PRO A 174 19.43 4.55 -15.88
CA PRO A 174 19.02 5.66 -16.74
C PRO A 174 18.30 6.76 -15.97
N LEU A 175 18.65 8.02 -16.20
CA LEU A 175 18.15 9.16 -15.42
C LEU A 175 16.62 9.27 -15.47
N ASN A 176 16.01 9.09 -16.65
CA ASN A 176 14.55 9.09 -16.79
C ASN A 176 13.88 8.00 -15.91
N ARG A 177 14.50 6.83 -15.83
CA ARG A 177 14.01 5.72 -14.99
C ARG A 177 14.19 6.01 -13.51
N LEU A 178 15.34 6.57 -13.12
CA LEU A 178 15.60 7.03 -11.76
C LEU A 178 14.55 8.05 -11.31
N ILE A 179 14.29 9.08 -12.14
CA ILE A 179 13.28 10.12 -11.87
C ILE A 179 11.89 9.50 -11.73
N SER A 180 11.51 8.58 -12.63
CA SER A 180 10.23 7.89 -12.53
C SER A 180 10.07 7.12 -11.21
N ILE A 181 11.12 6.43 -10.76
CA ILE A 181 11.13 5.70 -9.49
C ILE A 181 11.01 6.68 -8.32
N ILE A 182 11.77 7.78 -8.31
CA ILE A 182 11.71 8.78 -7.24
C ILE A 182 10.33 9.46 -7.21
N ASN A 183 9.76 9.80 -8.36
CA ASN A 183 8.41 10.34 -8.45
C ASN A 183 7.38 9.40 -7.82
N GLN A 184 7.49 8.10 -8.08
CA GLN A 184 6.63 7.09 -7.46
C GLN A 184 6.90 6.94 -5.96
N MET A 185 8.17 6.86 -5.54
CA MET A 185 8.54 6.68 -4.13
C MET A 185 8.11 7.84 -3.23
N TYR A 186 8.25 9.07 -3.71
CA TYR A 186 8.03 10.29 -2.94
C TYR A 186 6.76 11.04 -3.31
N HIS A 187 5.99 10.50 -4.26
CA HIS A 187 4.83 11.17 -4.84
C HIS A 187 5.18 12.60 -5.32
N ALA A 188 6.34 12.72 -5.94
CA ALA A 188 6.88 13.96 -6.43
C ALA A 188 6.51 14.20 -7.89
N ASN A 189 6.70 15.42 -8.34
CA ASN A 189 6.56 15.81 -9.73
C ASN A 189 7.92 16.38 -10.21
N ILE A 190 8.88 15.48 -10.46
CA ILE A 190 10.19 15.83 -10.97
C ILE A 190 10.16 15.65 -12.49
N VAL A 191 10.58 16.67 -13.20
CA VAL A 191 10.71 16.70 -14.66
C VAL A 191 12.15 16.96 -15.04
N TYR A 192 12.69 16.17 -15.94
CA TYR A 192 14.01 16.42 -16.52
C TYR A 192 13.86 17.13 -17.87
N GLU A 193 14.48 18.29 -17.96
CA GLU A 193 14.55 19.10 -19.18
C GLU A 193 16.01 19.15 -19.66
N GLY A 194 16.51 18.05 -20.18
CA GLY A 194 17.87 17.96 -20.68
C GLY A 194 17.94 17.18 -21.99
N LYS A 195 19.16 17.12 -22.57
CA LYS A 195 19.36 16.48 -23.88
C LYS A 195 19.52 14.97 -23.81
N ASP A 196 19.91 14.43 -22.66
CA ASP A 196 20.21 13.00 -22.50
C ASP A 196 19.50 12.43 -21.26
N GLU A 197 18.27 11.99 -21.50
CA GLU A 197 17.44 11.34 -20.48
C GLU A 197 17.94 9.96 -20.04
N THR A 198 18.86 9.39 -20.82
CA THR A 198 19.40 8.05 -20.59
C THR A 198 20.76 8.05 -19.89
N SER A 199 21.32 9.23 -19.61
CA SER A 199 22.56 9.37 -18.83
C SER A 199 22.54 8.48 -17.60
N PRO A 200 23.56 7.63 -17.40
CA PRO A 200 23.54 6.66 -16.31
C PRO A 200 23.87 7.33 -14.96
N PHE A 201 23.00 7.10 -14.00
CA PHE A 201 23.24 7.48 -12.61
C PHE A 201 23.76 6.28 -11.83
N SER A 202 24.84 6.47 -11.09
CA SER A 202 25.32 5.52 -10.09
C SER A 202 25.47 6.23 -8.75
N GLY A 203 24.87 5.67 -7.70
CA GLY A 203 24.88 6.29 -6.39
C GLY A 203 24.09 5.51 -5.36
N THR A 204 24.03 6.04 -4.15
CA THR A 204 23.29 5.41 -3.05
C THR A 204 22.30 6.39 -2.45
N ILE A 205 21.07 5.95 -2.26
CA ILE A 205 19.99 6.67 -1.57
C ILE A 205 19.62 5.87 -0.34
N ARG A 206 19.53 6.52 0.82
CA ARG A 206 19.07 5.87 2.05
C ARG A 206 17.55 5.81 2.07
N GLN A 207 17.01 4.77 2.64
CA GLN A 207 15.56 4.54 2.73
C GLN A 207 14.78 5.68 3.41
N GLU A 208 15.41 6.35 4.38
CA GLU A 208 14.81 7.44 5.16
C GLU A 208 15.24 8.84 4.68
N GLU A 209 15.98 8.91 3.58
CA GLU A 209 16.49 10.18 3.03
C GLU A 209 15.32 11.01 2.49
N VAL A 210 15.30 12.30 2.79
CA VAL A 210 14.24 13.19 2.32
C VAL A 210 14.44 13.56 0.86
N LEU A 211 13.35 13.90 0.17
CA LEU A 211 13.37 14.17 -1.27
C LEU A 211 14.37 15.26 -1.66
N ASP A 212 14.43 16.34 -0.89
CA ASP A 212 15.32 17.48 -1.18
C ASP A 212 16.79 17.07 -1.20
N ASP A 213 17.22 16.25 -0.25
CA ASP A 213 18.60 15.75 -0.20
C ASP A 213 18.91 14.83 -1.39
N ILE A 214 17.93 14.03 -1.81
CA ILE A 214 18.05 13.16 -2.99
C ILE A 214 18.22 13.99 -4.26
N ILE A 215 17.41 15.04 -4.43
CA ILE A 215 17.49 15.93 -5.59
C ILE A 215 18.84 16.63 -5.64
N LEU A 216 19.28 17.21 -4.52
CA LEU A 216 20.59 17.83 -4.42
C LEU A 216 21.73 16.86 -4.77
N LYS A 217 21.65 15.62 -4.31
CA LYS A 217 22.64 14.59 -4.61
C LYS A 217 22.66 14.23 -6.11
N ILE A 218 21.50 14.05 -6.73
CA ILE A 218 21.40 13.77 -8.16
C ILE A 218 21.97 14.93 -8.97
N CYS A 219 21.55 16.17 -8.65
CA CYS A 219 22.04 17.37 -9.32
C CYS A 219 23.54 17.51 -9.19
N PHE A 220 24.11 17.28 -8.00
CA PHE A 220 25.54 17.33 -7.78
C PHE A 220 26.30 16.27 -8.57
N LEU A 221 25.88 15.01 -8.50
CA LEU A 221 26.59 13.90 -9.16
C LEU A 221 26.51 13.95 -10.67
N MET A 222 25.44 14.52 -11.22
CA MET A 222 25.21 14.58 -12.67
C MET A 222 25.46 15.97 -13.25
N ASN A 223 25.95 16.92 -12.43
CA ASN A 223 26.19 18.30 -12.83
C ASN A 223 24.95 18.98 -13.43
N LEU A 224 23.81 18.81 -12.76
CA LEU A 224 22.53 19.36 -13.13
C LEU A 224 22.12 20.49 -12.18
N LYS A 225 21.14 21.29 -12.59
CA LYS A 225 20.55 22.37 -11.79
C LYS A 225 19.10 22.06 -11.51
N GLU A 226 18.64 22.37 -10.31
CA GLU A 226 17.23 22.32 -9.97
C GLU A 226 16.57 23.69 -10.05
N GLU A 227 15.33 23.73 -10.48
CA GLU A 227 14.43 24.88 -10.39
C GLU A 227 13.07 24.39 -9.91
N ARG A 228 12.40 25.17 -9.05
CA ARG A 228 11.08 24.83 -8.53
C ARG A 228 10.03 25.79 -9.07
N VAL A 229 9.02 25.24 -9.72
CA VAL A 229 7.89 25.98 -10.28
C VAL A 229 6.61 25.39 -9.69
N GLY A 230 6.05 26.07 -8.68
CA GLY A 230 4.92 25.54 -7.92
C GLY A 230 5.27 24.21 -7.25
N ASN A 231 4.58 23.15 -7.60
CA ASN A 231 4.80 21.80 -7.06
C ASN A 231 5.68 20.92 -7.98
N THR A 232 6.27 21.51 -9.01
CA THR A 232 7.14 20.80 -9.96
C THR A 232 8.60 21.13 -9.68
N ILE A 233 9.43 20.09 -9.62
CA ILE A 233 10.89 20.19 -9.54
C ILE A 233 11.44 19.94 -10.94
N ILE A 234 11.99 20.96 -11.56
CA ILE A 234 12.60 20.86 -12.88
C ILE A 234 14.10 20.66 -12.70
N ILE A 235 14.64 19.61 -13.32
CA ILE A 235 16.07 19.30 -13.32
C ILE A 235 16.58 19.48 -14.75
N ARG A 236 17.64 20.25 -14.94
CA ARG A 236 18.21 20.54 -16.26
C ARG A 236 19.73 20.71 -16.22
N ASN A 237 20.36 20.66 -17.41
CA ASN A 237 21.79 20.91 -17.61
C ASN A 237 22.16 22.40 -17.38
#